data_93ea64458e17264634020e02e249aa1d
#
_entry.id   93ea64458e17264634020e02e249aa1d
#
_cell.length_a   1.000
_cell.length_b   1.000
_cell.length_c   1.000
_cell.angle_alpha   90.00
_cell.angle_beta   90.00
_cell.angle_gamma   90.00
#
_symmetry.space_group_name_H-M   'P 1'
#
loop_
_entity.id
_entity.type
_entity.pdbx_description
1 polymer ?
#
loop_
_entity_poly.entity_id
_entity_poly.type
_entity_poly.pdbx_seq_one_letter_code
_entity_poly.pdbx_strand_id
1 'polypeptide(L)' 'MTLAPAEVERRLTELEIKASYADDTLDQLNQIIYRQQQQIDRLERELAQLRQQQPEAGGAVFRSLRDELPPHY' A
#
# COMPACT_ATOMS: atom_id res chain seq x y z
N MET A 1 -22.68 15.75 -37.36
CA MET A 1 -21.43 16.44 -37.61
C MET A 1 -20.28 15.47 -37.68
N THR A 2 -19.58 15.49 -38.76
CA THR A 2 -18.43 14.60 -38.97
C THR A 2 -17.15 15.38 -38.71
N LEU A 3 -16.30 14.84 -37.84
CA LEU A 3 -15.00 15.44 -37.60
C LEU A 3 -14.09 15.21 -38.81
N ALA A 4 -13.20 16.15 -39.06
CA ALA A 4 -12.20 15.98 -40.10
C ALA A 4 -11.29 14.80 -39.76
N PRO A 5 -10.85 14.02 -40.80
CA PRO A 5 -9.96 12.89 -40.52
C PRO A 5 -8.72 13.25 -39.73
N ALA A 6 -8.12 14.41 -40.03
CA ALA A 6 -6.94 14.86 -39.31
C ALA A 6 -7.26 15.14 -37.86
N GLU A 7 -8.42 15.65 -37.53
CA GLU A 7 -8.84 15.89 -36.18
C GLU A 7 -9.10 14.60 -35.42
N VAL A 8 -9.71 13.63 -36.09
CA VAL A 8 -9.92 12.31 -35.49
C VAL A 8 -8.59 11.65 -35.16
N GLU A 9 -7.64 11.70 -36.09
CA GLU A 9 -6.32 11.13 -35.87
C GLU A 9 -5.60 11.81 -34.70
N ARG A 10 -5.71 13.13 -34.60
CA ARG A 10 -5.11 13.87 -33.50
C ARG A 10 -5.70 13.43 -32.16
N ARG A 11 -7.01 13.31 -32.09
CA ARG A 11 -7.69 12.88 -30.89
C ARG A 11 -7.32 11.45 -30.48
N LEU A 12 -7.25 10.57 -31.48
CA LEU A 12 -6.83 9.18 -31.23
C LEU A 12 -5.39 9.12 -30.70
N THR A 13 -4.52 9.91 -31.29
CA THR A 13 -3.14 9.98 -30.84
C THR A 13 -3.05 10.47 -29.40
N GLU A 14 -3.80 11.52 -29.07
CA GLU A 14 -3.84 12.03 -27.70
C GLU A 14 -4.37 10.99 -26.73
N LEU A 15 -5.41 10.26 -27.11
CA LEU A 15 -5.97 9.21 -26.27
C LEU A 15 -4.97 8.06 -26.08
N GLU A 16 -4.25 7.68 -27.14
CA GLU A 16 -3.23 6.64 -27.01
C GLU A 16 -2.11 7.05 -26.08
N ILE A 17 -1.67 8.30 -26.14
CA ILE A 17 -0.65 8.82 -25.25
C ILE A 17 -1.14 8.78 -23.81
N LYS A 18 -2.37 9.23 -23.59
CA LYS A 18 -2.95 9.21 -22.24
C LYS A 18 -3.13 7.79 -21.72
N ALA A 19 -3.58 6.88 -22.59
CA ALA A 19 -3.78 5.49 -22.19
C ALA A 19 -2.45 4.83 -21.84
N SER A 20 -1.41 5.07 -22.63
CA SER A 20 -0.08 4.53 -22.36
C SER A 20 0.46 5.05 -21.04
N TYR A 21 0.30 6.33 -20.80
CA TYR A 21 0.72 6.93 -19.52
C TYR A 21 -0.04 6.32 -18.34
N ALA A 22 -1.35 6.15 -18.52
CA ALA A 22 -2.18 5.55 -17.48
C ALA A 22 -1.78 4.11 -17.20
N ASP A 23 -1.51 3.33 -18.24
CA ASP A 23 -1.06 1.95 -18.09
C ASP A 23 0.26 1.88 -17.34
N ASP A 24 1.23 2.71 -17.70
CA ASP A 24 2.52 2.75 -17.01
C ASP A 24 2.35 3.12 -15.54
N THR A 25 1.50 4.09 -15.28
CA THR A 25 1.22 4.54 -13.92
C THR A 25 0.58 3.42 -13.10
N LEU A 26 -0.39 2.72 -13.68
CA LEU A 26 -1.04 1.59 -13.02
C LEU A 26 -0.05 0.48 -12.72
N ASP A 27 0.85 0.17 -13.65
CA ASP A 27 1.88 -0.83 -13.43
C ASP A 27 2.79 -0.45 -12.25
N GLN A 28 3.19 0.82 -12.21
CA GLN A 28 4.02 1.31 -11.11
C GLN A 28 3.29 1.24 -9.78
N LEU A 29 2.03 1.64 -9.76
CA LEU A 29 1.22 1.56 -8.56
C LEU A 29 1.03 0.12 -8.09
N ASN A 30 0.79 -0.79 -9.02
CA ASN A 30 0.66 -2.21 -8.69
C ASN A 30 1.94 -2.76 -8.07
N GLN A 31 3.10 -2.35 -8.58
CA GLN A 31 4.39 -2.76 -8.00
C GLN A 31 4.56 -2.22 -6.58
N ILE A 32 4.17 -0.98 -6.36
CA ILE A 32 4.24 -0.37 -5.04
C ILE A 32 3.33 -1.10 -4.06
N ILE A 33 2.10 -1.38 -4.48
CA ILE A 33 1.13 -2.10 -3.66
C ILE A 33 1.66 -3.49 -3.30
N TYR A 34 2.25 -4.18 -4.27
CA TYR A 34 2.82 -5.50 -4.03
C TYR A 34 3.94 -5.44 -2.99
N ARG A 35 4.85 -4.48 -3.12
CA ARG A 35 5.93 -4.31 -2.16
C ARG A 35 5.41 -3.99 -0.77
N GLN A 36 4.41 -3.12 -0.70
CA GLN A 36 3.80 -2.77 0.58
C GLN A 36 3.15 -3.98 1.23
N GLN A 37 2.48 -4.81 0.46
CA GLN A 37 1.85 -6.01 1.00
C GLN A 37 2.90 -6.99 1.53
N GLN A 38 4.00 -7.15 0.82
CA GLN A 38 5.11 -7.98 1.30
C GLN A 38 5.69 -7.46 2.60
N GLN A 39 5.82 -6.15 2.70
CA GLN A 39 6.32 -5.51 3.91
C GLN A 39 5.37 -5.71 5.08
N ILE A 40 4.09 -5.55 4.84
CA ILE A 40 3.06 -5.78 5.86
C ILE A 40 3.10 -7.24 6.34
N ASP A 41 3.16 -8.18 5.40
CA ASP A 41 3.22 -9.60 5.75
C ASP A 41 4.45 -9.92 6.59
N ARG A 42 5.59 -9.32 6.26
CA ARG A 42 6.82 -9.50 7.03
C ARG A 42 6.66 -8.96 8.44
N LEU A 43 6.13 -7.76 8.57
CA LEU A 43 5.91 -7.15 9.87
C LEU A 43 4.94 -7.96 10.72
N GLU A 44 3.90 -8.49 10.12
CA GLU A 44 2.95 -9.34 10.83
C GLU A 44 3.62 -10.61 11.34
N ARG A 45 4.49 -11.22 10.53
CA ARG A 45 5.22 -12.42 10.96
C ARG A 45 6.22 -12.11 12.06
N GLU A 46 6.92 -10.99 11.94
CA GLU A 46 7.86 -10.57 12.99
C GLU A 46 7.13 -10.30 14.29
N LEU A 47 5.98 -9.67 14.21
CA LEU A 47 5.17 -9.40 15.39
C LEU A 47 4.70 -10.70 16.05
N ALA A 48 4.26 -11.65 15.24
CA ALA A 48 3.83 -12.95 15.76
C ALA A 48 4.99 -13.70 16.43
N GLN A 49 6.18 -13.63 15.84
CA GLN A 49 7.36 -14.25 16.42
C GLN A 49 7.73 -13.62 17.77
N LEU A 50 7.66 -12.31 17.86
CA LEU A 50 7.93 -11.62 19.12
C LEU A 50 6.95 -12.05 20.20
N ARG A 51 5.70 -12.19 19.86
CA ARG A 51 4.68 -12.65 20.80
C ARG A 51 4.94 -14.07 21.27
N GLN A 52 5.41 -14.93 20.37
CA GLN A 52 5.71 -16.33 20.71
C GLN A 52 6.98 -16.45 21.53
N GLN A 53 7.99 -15.64 21.22
CA GLN A 53 9.28 -15.73 21.93
C GLN A 53 9.21 -15.26 23.37
N GLN A 54 8.26 -14.38 23.68
CA GLN A 54 8.13 -13.81 25.03
C GLN A 54 6.68 -13.86 25.50
N PRO A 55 6.11 -15.07 25.61
CA PRO A 55 4.69 -15.17 25.93
C PRO A 55 4.34 -14.61 27.32
N GLU A 56 5.20 -14.84 28.31
CA GLU A 56 4.96 -14.34 29.67
C GLU A 56 5.65 -13.00 29.93
N ALA A 57 6.91 -12.89 29.52
CA ALA A 57 7.64 -11.64 29.69
C ALA A 57 7.01 -10.52 28.87
N GLY A 58 6.58 -10.83 27.65
CA GLY A 58 5.89 -9.86 26.82
C GLY A 58 4.58 -9.40 27.40
N GLY A 59 3.83 -10.35 27.99
CA GLY A 59 2.59 -10.02 28.67
C GLY A 59 2.80 -9.15 29.88
N ALA A 60 3.86 -9.44 30.66
CA ALA A 60 4.19 -8.64 31.84
C ALA A 60 4.61 -7.23 31.45
N VAL A 61 5.42 -7.09 30.39
CA VAL A 61 5.84 -5.78 29.92
C VAL A 61 4.64 -4.96 29.44
N PHE A 62 3.75 -5.57 28.70
CA PHE A 62 2.54 -4.88 28.24
C PHE A 62 1.64 -4.45 29.39
N ARG A 63 1.53 -5.29 30.41
CA ARG A 63 0.75 -4.93 31.61
C ARG A 63 1.39 -3.76 32.33
N SER A 64 2.72 -3.79 32.48
CA SER A 64 3.43 -2.70 33.13
C SER A 64 3.26 -1.39 32.38
N LEU A 65 3.35 -1.44 31.07
CA LEU A 65 3.16 -0.27 30.24
C LEU A 65 1.74 0.29 30.36
N ARG A 66 0.75 -0.60 30.41
CA ARG A 66 -0.63 -0.17 30.60
C ARG A 66 -0.85 0.47 31.96
N ASP A 67 -0.25 -0.12 32.99
CA ASP A 67 -0.39 0.40 34.35
C ASP A 67 0.31 1.74 34.51
N GLU A 68 1.41 1.94 33.79
CA GLU A 68 2.18 3.17 33.84
C GLU A 68 1.57 4.28 32.99
N LEU A 69 0.77 3.93 32.00
CA LEU A 69 0.13 4.93 31.15
C LEU A 69 -0.91 5.70 31.96
N PRO A 70 -0.90 7.03 31.84
CA PRO A 70 -1.92 7.81 32.51
C PRO A 70 -3.30 7.50 31.94
N PRO A 71 -4.33 7.48 32.77
CA PRO A 71 -5.70 7.26 32.28
C PRO A 71 -6.12 8.35 31.32
N HIS A 72 -6.63 7.94 30.20
CA HIS A 72 -7.12 8.85 29.16
C HIS A 72 -8.63 8.87 29.15
N TYR A 73 -9.19 9.68 29.98
CA TYR A 73 -10.63 9.83 29.96
C TYR A 73 -11.02 11.22 30.31
#